data_66d0fd46ffbdc42663b59ea9bf5c83a5
#
_entry.id   66d0fd46ffbdc42663b59ea9bf5c83a5
#
_cell.length_a   1.000
_cell.length_b   1.000
_cell.length_c   1.000
_cell.angle_alpha   90.00
_cell.angle_beta   90.00
_cell.angle_gamma   90.00
#
_symmetry.space_group_name_H-M   'P 1'
#
loop_
_entity.id
_entity.type
_entity.pdbx_description
1 polymer ?
#
loop_
_entity_poly.entity_id
_entity_poly.type
_entity_poly.pdbx_seq_one_letter_code
_entity_poly.pdbx_strand_id
1 'polypeptide(L)'
;NNPEQQTDQFIENGSISKDMLTNNYDILYESTFALEQVSPFTVRLATAERTWYSYQTDSLSLLEAIIPSGENHRYTFNQTMNILFRHTKSLNLYLNNFEINGLESSSTPILINISAIDNSIRIQRFVPKFN
;
A
#
# COMPACT_ATOMS: atom_id res chain seq x y z
N ASN A 1 1.20 8.35 24.13
CA ASN A 1 1.24 7.35 23.09
C ASN A 1 2.05 7.83 21.91
N ASN A 2 2.93 6.97 21.47
CA ASN A 2 3.79 7.26 20.34
C ASN A 2 3.03 7.02 19.04
N PRO A 3 2.90 8.03 18.14
CA PRO A 3 2.22 7.81 16.87
C PRO A 3 2.83 6.67 16.03
N GLU A 4 4.12 6.39 16.18
CA GLU A 4 4.77 5.29 15.48
C GLU A 4 4.22 3.94 15.89
N GLN A 5 3.81 3.78 17.14
CA GLN A 5 3.23 2.53 17.61
C GLN A 5 1.87 2.26 16.97
N GLN A 6 1.11 3.32 16.67
CA GLN A 6 -0.17 3.17 16.00
C GLN A 6 -0.02 2.71 14.55
N THR A 7 1.02 3.21 13.86
CA THR A 7 1.25 2.81 12.47
C THR A 7 1.82 1.41 12.36
N ASP A 8 2.36 0.85 13.47
CA ASP A 8 2.97 -0.48 13.47
C ASP A 8 2.05 -1.57 14.03
N GLN A 9 0.76 -1.27 14.22
CA GLN A 9 -0.19 -2.22 14.80
C GLN A 9 -0.45 -3.46 13.94
N PHE A 10 0.02 -3.50 12.72
CA PHE A 10 -0.14 -4.64 11.83
C PHE A 10 1.18 -5.33 11.52
N ILE A 11 2.29 -4.88 12.11
CA ILE A 11 3.62 -5.42 11.84
C ILE A 11 4.02 -6.38 12.96
N GLU A 12 4.49 -7.57 12.56
CA GLU A 12 5.00 -8.58 13.47
C GLU A 12 6.20 -9.25 12.82
N ASN A 13 7.33 -9.28 13.54
CA ASN A 13 8.58 -9.89 13.06
C ASN A 13 9.06 -9.32 11.72
N GLY A 14 8.88 -8.01 11.52
CA GLY A 14 9.33 -7.35 10.29
C GLY A 14 8.45 -7.59 9.07
N SER A 15 7.26 -8.17 9.28
CA SER A 15 6.32 -8.45 8.21
C SER A 15 4.91 -8.03 8.61
N ILE A 16 4.04 -7.85 7.64
CA ILE A 16 2.66 -7.50 7.89
C ILE A 16 1.90 -8.74 8.38
N SER A 17 1.25 -8.60 9.53
CA SER A 17 0.43 -9.66 10.12
C SER A 17 -1.02 -9.47 9.70
N LYS A 18 -1.60 -10.49 9.05
CA LYS A 18 -3.00 -10.45 8.63
C LYS A 18 -3.94 -10.38 9.82
N ASP A 19 -3.62 -11.05 10.90
CA ASP A 19 -4.46 -11.03 12.10
C ASP A 19 -4.48 -9.64 12.74
N MET A 20 -3.33 -9.02 12.89
CA MET A 20 -3.25 -7.68 13.44
C MET A 20 -3.92 -6.66 12.53
N LEU A 21 -3.78 -6.83 11.22
CA LEU A 21 -4.42 -5.96 10.26
C LEU A 21 -5.94 -6.05 10.38
N THR A 22 -6.47 -7.26 10.41
CA THR A 22 -7.92 -7.49 10.54
C THR A 22 -8.47 -6.93 11.85
N ASN A 23 -7.73 -7.08 12.93
CA ASN A 23 -8.17 -6.64 14.25
C ASN A 23 -8.10 -5.13 14.44
N ASN A 24 -7.16 -4.46 13.78
CA ASN A 24 -6.85 -3.05 14.06
C ASN A 24 -7.20 -2.09 12.94
N TYR A 25 -7.57 -2.61 11.76
CA TYR A 25 -7.85 -1.78 10.57
C TYR A 25 -9.17 -2.15 9.95
N ASP A 26 -9.82 -1.15 9.34
CA ASP A 26 -11.02 -1.36 8.54
C ASP A 26 -10.69 -1.19 7.07
N ILE A 27 -11.43 -1.93 6.22
CA ILE A 27 -11.31 -1.75 4.78
C ILE A 27 -12.17 -0.55 4.40
N LEU A 28 -11.53 0.52 3.91
CA LEU A 28 -12.23 1.71 3.47
C LEU A 28 -12.65 1.61 2.01
N TYR A 29 -11.88 0.91 1.21
CA TYR A 29 -12.10 0.81 -0.23
C TYR A 29 -11.58 -0.54 -0.72
N GLU A 30 -12.33 -1.15 -1.63
CA GLU A 30 -11.91 -2.39 -2.26
C GLU A 30 -12.34 -2.38 -3.72
N SER A 31 -11.44 -2.78 -4.60
CA SER A 31 -11.70 -2.89 -6.03
C SER A 31 -11.05 -4.15 -6.56
N THR A 32 -11.74 -4.84 -7.44
CA THR A 32 -11.22 -6.03 -8.11
C THR A 32 -11.47 -5.89 -9.60
N PHE A 33 -10.46 -6.20 -10.40
CA PHE A 33 -10.61 -6.17 -11.85
C PHE A 33 -9.87 -7.34 -12.50
N ALA A 34 -10.33 -7.72 -13.71
CA ALA A 34 -9.77 -8.84 -14.42
C ALA A 34 -8.31 -8.59 -14.78
N LEU A 35 -7.51 -9.64 -14.68
CA LEU A 35 -6.08 -9.58 -14.92
C LEU A 35 -5.81 -10.02 -16.37
N GLU A 36 -5.41 -9.08 -17.20
CA GLU A 36 -5.06 -9.37 -18.59
C GLU A 36 -3.58 -9.66 -18.79
N GLN A 37 -2.78 -9.37 -17.76
CA GLN A 37 -1.33 -9.56 -17.80
C GLN A 37 -0.90 -10.56 -16.74
N VAL A 38 0.25 -11.18 -16.98
CA VAL A 38 0.83 -12.12 -16.04
C VAL A 38 1.92 -11.44 -15.23
N SER A 39 2.27 -12.03 -14.08
CA SER A 39 3.37 -11.53 -13.25
C SER A 39 4.68 -11.55 -14.04
N PRO A 40 5.64 -10.69 -13.71
CA PRO A 40 5.61 -9.74 -12.61
C PRO A 40 4.78 -8.49 -12.92
N PHE A 41 4.25 -7.89 -11.86
CA PHE A 41 3.50 -6.65 -11.95
C PHE A 41 4.38 -5.50 -11.48
N THR A 42 4.16 -4.31 -12.06
CA THR A 42 4.94 -3.12 -11.70
C THR A 42 4.03 -2.09 -11.06
N VAL A 43 4.43 -1.62 -9.86
CA VAL A 43 3.77 -0.51 -9.19
C VAL A 43 4.68 0.72 -9.33
N ARG A 44 4.10 1.84 -9.73
CA ARG A 44 4.80 3.11 -9.82
C ARG A 44 4.13 4.13 -8.92
N LEU A 45 4.94 4.73 -8.05
CA LEU A 45 4.50 5.81 -7.17
C LEU A 45 5.02 7.12 -7.74
N ALA A 46 4.15 8.12 -7.84
CA ALA A 46 4.52 9.47 -8.27
C ALA A 46 3.95 10.46 -7.27
N THR A 47 4.74 11.45 -6.88
CA THR A 47 4.28 12.43 -5.90
C THR A 47 4.80 13.82 -6.25
N ALA A 48 3.98 14.83 -5.94
CA ALA A 48 4.40 16.22 -6.06
C ALA A 48 5.10 16.72 -4.78
N GLU A 49 4.93 16.01 -3.67
CA GLU A 49 5.54 16.36 -2.39
C GLU A 49 6.37 15.20 -1.86
N ARG A 50 7.43 15.52 -1.12
CA ARG A 50 8.25 14.49 -0.49
C ARG A 50 7.38 13.61 0.40
N THR A 51 7.46 12.29 0.22
CA THR A 51 6.58 11.33 0.90
C THR A 51 7.39 10.19 1.49
N TRP A 52 7.13 9.87 2.76
CA TRP A 52 7.75 8.75 3.46
C TRP A 52 6.74 7.61 3.51
N TYR A 53 7.18 6.40 3.15
CA TYR A 53 6.32 5.23 3.14
C TYR A 53 7.12 3.97 3.47
N SER A 54 6.38 2.91 3.82
CA SER A 54 6.94 1.58 3.98
C SER A 54 6.31 0.67 2.94
N TYR A 55 7.04 -0.34 2.48
CA TYR A 55 6.52 -1.23 1.45
C TYR A 55 7.05 -2.65 1.64
N GLN A 56 6.27 -3.62 1.16
CA GLN A 56 6.63 -5.02 1.19
C GLN A 56 6.14 -5.66 -0.11
N THR A 57 7.02 -6.39 -0.79
CA THR A 57 6.67 -7.12 -2.02
C THR A 57 6.78 -8.61 -1.74
N ASP A 58 5.73 -9.36 -2.07
CA ASP A 58 5.65 -10.81 -1.88
C ASP A 58 5.96 -11.18 -0.42
N SER A 59 6.88 -12.10 -0.18
CA SER A 59 7.23 -12.53 1.18
C SER A 59 8.50 -11.86 1.72
N LEU A 60 8.99 -10.82 1.04
CA LEU A 60 10.17 -10.11 1.49
C LEU A 60 9.84 -9.23 2.71
N SER A 61 10.89 -8.81 3.41
CA SER A 61 10.71 -7.97 4.60
C SER A 61 10.18 -6.60 4.24
N LEU A 62 9.50 -5.98 5.20
CA LEU A 62 9.01 -4.60 5.06
C LEU A 62 10.19 -3.64 5.08
N LEU A 63 10.24 -2.74 4.12
CA LEU A 63 11.29 -1.74 3.98
C LEU A 63 10.71 -0.33 4.02
N GLU A 64 11.54 0.64 4.41
CA GLU A 64 11.15 2.04 4.42
C GLU A 64 11.83 2.78 3.29
N ALA A 65 11.15 3.80 2.76
CA ALA A 65 11.69 4.62 1.68
C ALA A 65 11.13 6.03 1.74
N ILE A 66 11.84 6.94 1.09
CA ILE A 66 11.39 8.32 0.91
C ILE A 66 11.43 8.60 -0.58
N ILE A 67 10.31 9.08 -1.13
CA ILE A 67 10.26 9.55 -2.50
C ILE A 67 10.36 11.08 -2.49
N PRO A 68 11.39 11.64 -3.10
CA PRO A 68 11.53 13.09 -3.18
C PRO A 68 10.44 13.73 -4.03
N SER A 69 10.19 15.00 -3.80
CA SER A 69 9.22 15.78 -4.55
C SER A 69 9.48 15.68 -6.06
N GLY A 70 8.44 15.36 -6.81
CA GLY A 70 8.47 15.30 -8.26
C GLY A 70 9.12 14.05 -8.86
N GLU A 71 9.45 13.05 -8.04
CA GLU A 71 10.09 11.83 -8.52
C GLU A 71 9.13 10.66 -8.54
N ASN A 72 9.56 9.57 -9.20
CA ASN A 72 8.82 8.32 -9.31
C ASN A 72 9.65 7.19 -8.72
N HIS A 73 8.98 6.28 -8.00
CA HIS A 73 9.59 5.03 -7.57
C HIS A 73 8.81 3.87 -8.16
N ARG A 74 9.51 2.82 -8.58
CA ARG A 74 8.92 1.62 -9.18
C ARG A 74 9.33 0.38 -8.43
N TYR A 75 8.37 -0.54 -8.29
CA TYR A 75 8.59 -1.83 -7.65
C TYR A 75 7.91 -2.91 -8.48
N THR A 76 8.47 -4.12 -8.40
CA THR A 76 7.84 -5.28 -9.04
C THR A 76 7.47 -6.29 -7.99
N PHE A 77 6.40 -7.03 -8.22
CA PHE A 77 5.97 -8.11 -7.35
C PHE A 77 5.28 -9.19 -8.20
N ASN A 78 5.16 -10.39 -7.63
CA ASN A 78 4.52 -11.51 -8.32
C ASN A 78 3.14 -11.82 -7.77
N GLN A 79 2.93 -11.74 -6.47
CA GLN A 79 1.67 -12.13 -5.83
C GLN A 79 1.02 -11.01 -5.06
N THR A 80 1.81 -10.28 -4.27
CA THR A 80 1.22 -9.26 -3.40
C THR A 80 2.21 -8.14 -3.12
N MET A 81 1.66 -6.95 -2.93
CA MET A 81 2.42 -5.80 -2.48
C MET A 81 1.61 -5.04 -1.45
N ASN A 82 2.28 -4.63 -0.39
CA ASN A 82 1.69 -3.78 0.64
C ASN A 82 2.47 -2.48 0.71
N ILE A 83 1.76 -1.37 0.80
CA ILE A 83 2.38 -0.06 0.92
C ILE A 83 1.68 0.71 2.04
N LEU A 84 2.45 1.15 3.02
CA LEU A 84 1.95 1.97 4.12
C LEU A 84 2.37 3.41 3.91
N PHE A 85 1.40 4.29 3.82
CA PHE A 85 1.62 5.73 3.76
C PHE A 85 1.18 6.36 5.07
N ARG A 86 1.96 7.29 5.58
CA ARG A 86 1.57 8.05 6.78
C ARG A 86 0.54 9.12 6.42
N HIS A 87 0.57 9.58 5.18
CA HIS A 87 -0.43 10.45 4.62
C HIS A 87 -0.41 10.28 3.10
N THR A 88 -1.50 10.66 2.43
CA THR A 88 -1.61 10.55 0.98
C THR A 88 -1.95 11.91 0.39
N LYS A 89 -0.98 12.81 0.35
CA LYS A 89 -1.16 14.12 -0.26
C LYS A 89 -0.36 14.17 -1.55
N SER A 90 -1.02 14.54 -2.64
CA SER A 90 -0.37 14.67 -3.96
C SER A 90 0.27 13.38 -4.45
N LEU A 91 -0.29 12.24 -4.06
CA LEU A 91 0.24 10.92 -4.43
C LEU A 91 -0.60 10.29 -5.52
N ASN A 92 0.08 9.76 -6.54
CA ASN A 92 -0.55 8.95 -7.59
C ASN A 92 0.09 7.57 -7.62
N LEU A 93 -0.73 6.55 -7.78
CA LEU A 93 -0.31 5.16 -7.78
C LEU A 93 -0.76 4.50 -9.07
N TYR A 94 0.16 3.81 -9.74
CA TYR A 94 -0.12 3.13 -11.00
C TYR A 94 0.28 1.67 -10.92
N LEU A 95 -0.57 0.80 -11.43
CA LEU A 95 -0.28 -0.63 -11.58
C LEU A 95 -0.21 -0.94 -13.07
N ASN A 96 0.97 -1.34 -13.56
CA ASN A 96 1.19 -1.61 -14.99
C ASN A 96 0.64 -0.48 -15.87
N ASN A 97 0.97 0.77 -15.51
CA ASN A 97 0.53 2.00 -16.19
C ASN A 97 -0.96 2.30 -16.06
N PHE A 98 -1.67 1.60 -15.20
CA PHE A 98 -3.09 1.83 -14.94
C PHE A 98 -3.22 2.61 -13.63
N GLU A 99 -3.82 3.79 -13.67
CA GLU A 99 -3.96 4.59 -12.46
C GLU A 99 -4.93 3.94 -11.49
N ILE A 100 -4.50 3.81 -10.22
CA ILE A 100 -5.36 3.30 -9.16
C ILE A 100 -6.09 4.47 -8.52
N ASN A 101 -7.41 4.45 -8.61
CA ASN A 101 -8.27 5.48 -8.02
C ASN A 101 -8.53 5.16 -6.55
N GLY A 102 -9.10 6.12 -5.83
CA GLY A 102 -9.46 5.92 -4.43
C GLY A 102 -8.39 6.33 -3.44
N LEU A 103 -7.29 6.90 -3.91
CA LEU A 103 -6.24 7.42 -3.04
C LEU A 103 -6.47 8.90 -2.78
N GLU A 104 -7.54 9.18 -2.06
CA GLU A 104 -7.84 10.55 -1.68
C GLU A 104 -6.87 11.01 -0.61
N SER A 105 -6.69 12.32 -0.52
CA SER A 105 -5.83 12.91 0.50
C SER A 105 -6.28 12.48 1.89
N SER A 106 -5.33 12.09 2.71
CA SER A 106 -5.61 11.66 4.07
C SER A 106 -4.47 12.06 4.99
N SER A 107 -4.82 12.56 6.18
CA SER A 107 -3.85 12.87 7.23
C SER A 107 -3.60 11.67 8.14
N THR A 108 -4.37 10.59 8.00
CA THR A 108 -4.19 9.37 8.80
C THR A 108 -3.43 8.33 7.99
N PRO A 109 -2.75 7.39 8.68
CA PRO A 109 -2.04 6.33 7.98
C PRO A 109 -2.98 5.47 7.14
N ILE A 110 -2.51 5.04 5.98
CA ILE A 110 -3.28 4.22 5.05
C ILE A 110 -2.39 3.08 4.58
N LEU A 111 -2.95 1.88 4.60
CA LEU A 111 -2.28 0.72 4.02
C LEU A 111 -2.99 0.32 2.73
N ILE A 112 -2.22 0.19 1.66
CA ILE A 112 -2.71 -0.29 0.37
C ILE A 112 -2.20 -1.72 0.18
N ASN A 113 -3.12 -2.65 -0.02
CA ASN A 113 -2.80 -4.04 -0.35
C ASN A 113 -3.20 -4.30 -1.78
N ILE A 114 -2.26 -4.81 -2.58
CA ILE A 114 -2.50 -5.21 -3.96
C ILE A 114 -2.19 -6.70 -4.05
N SER A 115 -3.18 -7.51 -4.42
CA SER A 115 -3.03 -8.96 -4.46
C SER A 115 -3.49 -9.52 -5.80
N ALA A 116 -2.70 -10.40 -6.40
CA ALA A 116 -3.07 -11.17 -7.58
C ALA A 116 -3.76 -12.45 -7.11
N ILE A 117 -5.06 -12.60 -7.44
CA ILE A 117 -5.87 -13.72 -7.00
C ILE A 117 -6.68 -14.24 -8.19
N ASP A 118 -6.48 -15.52 -8.56
CA ASP A 118 -7.31 -16.21 -9.55
C ASP A 118 -7.62 -15.38 -10.81
N ASN A 119 -6.58 -14.93 -11.50
CA ASN A 119 -6.69 -14.12 -12.71
C ASN A 119 -7.36 -12.77 -12.50
N SER A 120 -7.28 -12.24 -11.29
CA SER A 120 -7.75 -10.89 -11.00
C SER A 120 -6.80 -10.18 -10.07
N ILE A 121 -6.88 -8.86 -10.07
CA ILE A 121 -6.14 -8.00 -9.12
C ILE A 121 -7.14 -7.41 -8.16
N ARG A 122 -6.87 -7.57 -6.87
CA ARG A 122 -7.65 -6.95 -5.81
C ARG A 122 -6.81 -5.87 -5.14
N ILE A 123 -7.40 -4.69 -5.02
CA ILE A 123 -6.78 -3.54 -4.36
C ILE A 123 -7.64 -3.19 -3.16
N GLN A 124 -7.02 -3.16 -1.98
CA GLN A 124 -7.70 -2.81 -0.73
C GLN A 124 -6.98 -1.66 -0.06
N ARG A 125 -7.77 -0.71 0.45
CA ARG A 125 -7.28 0.41 1.23
C ARG A 125 -7.76 0.24 2.66
N PHE A 126 -6.82 0.18 3.60
CA PHE A 126 -7.10 -0.02 5.02
C PHE A 126 -6.80 1.26 5.78
N VAL A 127 -7.66 1.56 6.75
CA VAL A 127 -7.45 2.69 7.66
C VAL A 127 -7.55 2.16 9.10
N PRO A 128 -6.85 2.80 10.07
CA PRO A 128 -6.95 2.38 11.46
C PRO A 128 -8.38 2.48 11.96
N LYS A 129 -8.78 1.52 12.81
CA LYS A 129 -10.09 1.56 13.44
C LYS A 129 -10.14 2.71 14.45
N PHE A 130 -11.30 3.36 14.50
CA PHE A 130 -11.56 4.37 15.51
C PHE A 130 -12.23 3.71 16.72
N ASN A 131 -11.78 4.13 17.88
CA ASN A 131 -12.39 3.68 19.16
C ASN A 131 -13.11 4.84 19.83
#